data_ba90bce1f41b934074d8f8795a2c56b4
#
_entry.id   ba90bce1f41b934074d8f8795a2c56b4
#
_cell.length_a   1.000
_cell.length_b   1.000
_cell.length_c   1.000
_cell.angle_alpha   90.00
_cell.angle_beta   90.00
_cell.angle_gamma   90.00
#
_symmetry.space_group_name_H-M   'P 1'
#
loop_
_entity.id
_entity.type
_entity.pdbx_description
1 polymer ?
#
loop_
_entity_poly.entity_id
_entity_poly.type
_entity_poly.pdbx_seq_one_letter_code
_entity_poly.pdbx_strand_id
1 'polypeptide(L)'
;MTIYFSHLDHAVADVIGAMLGDQSAAESRTKTMTLGKRLETMRQLADEKMSSDLCQQLNQIADEAEVLSGCRNDIVHALWWLDPMDRHSPVSSRRIKSIEGQDLPPEHPTPDAQDIEALAVSMSECADDFYELLDRYEGRR
;
A
#
# COMPACT_ATOMS: atom_id res chain seq x y z
N MET A 1 0.03 11.86 -0.79
CA MET A 1 0.32 10.42 -1.05
C MET A 1 1.16 9.75 0.04
N THR A 2 2.28 10.35 0.48
CA THR A 2 3.12 9.75 1.55
C THR A 2 2.36 9.54 2.87
N ILE A 3 1.51 10.49 3.26
CA ILE A 3 0.70 10.39 4.49
C ILE A 3 -0.27 9.21 4.42
N TYR A 4 -0.97 9.02 3.31
CA TYR A 4 -1.93 7.93 3.13
C TYR A 4 -1.26 6.57 3.06
N PHE A 5 -0.08 6.48 2.45
CA PHE A 5 0.72 5.26 2.48
C PHE A 5 1.17 4.92 3.91
N SER A 6 1.59 5.92 4.69
CA SER A 6 1.93 5.72 6.10
C SER A 6 0.73 5.27 6.92
N HIS A 7 -0.48 5.77 6.63
CA HIS A 7 -1.72 5.34 7.26
C HIS A 7 -2.00 3.86 7.00
N LEU A 8 -1.91 3.43 5.73
CA LEU A 8 -2.05 2.01 5.36
C LEU A 8 -0.99 1.13 6.05
N ASP A 9 0.26 1.58 6.08
CA ASP A 9 1.37 0.86 6.70
C ASP A 9 1.17 0.70 8.22
N HIS A 10 0.62 1.74 8.90
CA HIS A 10 0.25 1.67 10.32
C HIS A 10 -0.92 0.72 10.57
N ALA A 11 -1.97 0.76 9.74
CA ALA A 11 -3.11 -0.13 9.88
C ALA A 11 -2.69 -1.61 9.84
N VAL A 12 -1.80 -1.97 8.91
CA VAL A 12 -1.24 -3.33 8.83
C VAL A 12 -0.43 -3.68 10.09
N ALA A 13 0.37 -2.75 10.60
CA ALA A 13 1.14 -2.98 11.83
C ALA A 13 0.23 -3.15 13.06
N ASP A 14 -0.86 -2.41 13.14
CA ASP A 14 -1.84 -2.50 14.24
C ASP A 14 -2.58 -3.85 14.22
N VAL A 15 -2.96 -4.34 13.03
CA VAL A 15 -3.55 -5.69 12.89
C VAL A 15 -2.57 -6.77 13.35
N ILE A 16 -1.30 -6.68 12.97
CA ILE A 16 -0.26 -7.59 13.43
C ILE A 16 -0.11 -7.51 14.97
N GLY A 17 -0.09 -6.29 15.53
CA GLY A 17 -0.01 -6.05 16.97
C GLY A 17 -1.13 -6.70 17.76
N ALA A 18 -2.36 -6.56 17.29
CA ALA A 18 -3.53 -7.18 17.90
C ALA A 18 -3.47 -8.71 17.87
N MET A 19 -3.04 -9.28 16.75
CA MET A 19 -2.89 -10.73 16.64
C MET A 19 -1.78 -11.29 17.53
N LEU A 20 -0.72 -10.53 17.75
CA LEU A 20 0.36 -10.91 18.65
C LEU A 20 0.01 -10.68 20.14
N GLY A 21 -0.98 -9.83 20.42
CA GLY A 21 -1.34 -9.40 21.76
C GLY A 21 -0.30 -8.47 22.43
N ASP A 22 0.66 -7.98 21.66
CA ASP A 22 1.74 -7.09 22.12
C ASP A 22 2.16 -6.14 21.01
N GLN A 23 1.74 -4.87 21.13
CA GLN A 23 2.05 -3.83 20.15
C GLN A 23 3.55 -3.54 20.07
N SER A 24 4.24 -3.53 21.20
CA SER A 24 5.70 -3.26 21.23
C SER A 24 6.50 -4.37 20.55
N ALA A 25 6.12 -5.63 20.76
CA ALA A 25 6.72 -6.77 20.06
C ALA A 25 6.45 -6.71 18.55
N ALA A 26 5.24 -6.30 18.16
CA ALA A 26 4.87 -6.13 16.75
C ALA A 26 5.70 -5.03 16.08
N GLU A 27 5.82 -3.87 16.71
CA GLU A 27 6.64 -2.76 16.20
C GLU A 27 8.11 -3.16 16.05
N SER A 28 8.68 -3.80 17.06
CA SER A 28 10.06 -4.29 17.01
C SER A 28 10.27 -5.29 15.88
N ARG A 29 9.32 -6.19 15.67
CA ARG A 29 9.38 -7.24 14.64
C ARG A 29 9.20 -6.69 13.23
N THR A 30 8.36 -5.66 13.06
CA THR A 30 7.97 -5.15 11.74
C THR A 30 8.75 -3.91 11.30
N LYS A 31 9.47 -3.25 12.20
CA LYS A 31 10.14 -1.95 11.97
C LYS A 31 11.01 -1.90 10.70
N THR A 32 11.66 -2.99 10.34
CA THR A 32 12.55 -3.08 9.17
C THR A 32 11.90 -3.75 7.96
N MET A 33 10.65 -4.19 8.08
CA MET A 33 9.95 -4.88 7.01
C MET A 33 9.36 -3.89 6.00
N THR A 34 9.40 -4.26 4.72
CA THR A 34 8.59 -3.60 3.69
C THR A 34 7.10 -3.91 3.91
N LEU A 35 6.21 -3.10 3.33
CA LEU A 35 4.76 -3.36 3.41
C LEU A 35 4.42 -4.77 2.91
N GLY A 36 4.96 -5.21 1.78
CA GLY A 36 4.73 -6.56 1.26
C GLY A 36 5.12 -7.66 2.26
N LYS A 37 6.24 -7.50 2.96
CA LYS A 37 6.65 -8.48 4.00
C LYS A 37 5.76 -8.44 5.24
N ARG A 38 5.25 -7.26 5.60
CA ARG A 38 4.25 -7.13 6.68
C ARG A 38 2.94 -7.81 6.30
N LEU A 39 2.45 -7.62 5.08
CA LEU A 39 1.24 -8.28 4.58
C LEU A 39 1.39 -9.81 4.59
N GLU A 40 2.53 -10.33 4.15
CA GLU A 40 2.82 -11.77 4.23
C GLU A 40 2.79 -12.29 5.68
N THR A 41 3.45 -11.56 6.60
CA THR A 41 3.48 -11.92 8.02
C THR A 41 2.07 -11.87 8.63
N MET A 42 1.28 -10.86 8.26
CA MET A 42 -0.10 -10.69 8.70
C MET A 42 -0.99 -11.87 8.25
N ARG A 43 -0.87 -12.30 6.99
CA ARG A 43 -1.61 -13.47 6.46
C ARG A 43 -1.26 -14.75 7.23
N GLN A 44 0.02 -14.99 7.51
CA GLN A 44 0.45 -16.15 8.28
C GLN A 44 -0.13 -16.16 9.70
N LEU A 45 -0.15 -14.99 10.36
CA LEU A 45 -0.76 -14.88 11.70
C LEU A 45 -2.29 -15.03 11.65
N ALA A 46 -2.93 -14.55 10.61
CA ALA A 46 -4.37 -14.68 10.44
C ALA A 46 -4.80 -16.14 10.27
N ASP A 47 -4.06 -16.94 9.51
CA ASP A 47 -4.30 -18.37 9.34
C ASP A 47 -4.27 -19.13 10.69
N GLU A 48 -3.45 -18.65 11.64
CA GLU A 48 -3.31 -19.28 12.96
C GLU A 48 -4.34 -18.76 14.00
N LYS A 49 -4.77 -17.51 13.88
CA LYS A 49 -5.44 -16.79 14.99
C LYS A 49 -6.84 -16.29 14.66
N MET A 50 -7.21 -16.21 13.40
CA MET A 50 -8.52 -15.71 12.98
C MET A 50 -9.46 -16.85 12.59
N SER A 51 -10.77 -16.60 12.66
CA SER A 51 -11.76 -17.46 12.03
C SER A 51 -11.60 -17.46 10.52
N SER A 52 -12.05 -18.52 9.85
CA SER A 52 -11.98 -18.63 8.37
C SER A 52 -12.58 -17.43 7.65
N ASP A 53 -13.68 -16.91 8.16
CA ASP A 53 -14.40 -15.74 7.62
C ASP A 53 -13.56 -14.46 7.70
N LEU A 54 -12.96 -14.19 8.86
CA LEU A 54 -12.08 -13.02 9.05
C LEU A 54 -10.79 -13.17 8.27
N CYS A 55 -10.22 -14.37 8.21
CA CYS A 55 -9.03 -14.65 7.42
C CYS A 55 -9.26 -14.41 5.93
N GLN A 56 -10.41 -14.82 5.38
CA GLN A 56 -10.77 -14.57 4.00
C GLN A 56 -10.91 -13.07 3.72
N GLN A 57 -11.56 -12.31 4.59
CA GLN A 57 -11.70 -10.86 4.46
C GLN A 57 -10.35 -10.16 4.55
N LEU A 58 -9.51 -10.54 5.50
CA LEU A 58 -8.16 -10.01 5.63
C LEU A 58 -7.36 -10.22 4.36
N ASN A 59 -7.43 -11.39 3.75
CA ASN A 59 -6.72 -11.69 2.51
C ASN A 59 -7.20 -10.82 1.35
N GLN A 60 -8.50 -10.53 1.23
CA GLN A 60 -9.04 -9.64 0.22
C GLN A 60 -8.50 -8.19 0.38
N ILE A 61 -8.53 -7.66 1.61
CA ILE A 61 -7.98 -6.33 1.90
C ILE A 61 -6.46 -6.29 1.65
N ALA A 62 -5.75 -7.36 2.01
CA ALA A 62 -4.30 -7.45 1.79
C ALA A 62 -3.94 -7.51 0.30
N ASP A 63 -4.73 -8.19 -0.53
CA ASP A 63 -4.54 -8.21 -1.99
C ASP A 63 -4.72 -6.80 -2.57
N GLU A 64 -5.71 -6.05 -2.11
CA GLU A 64 -5.91 -4.66 -2.51
C GLU A 64 -4.73 -3.78 -2.07
N ALA A 65 -4.27 -3.91 -0.83
CA ALA A 65 -3.11 -3.18 -0.31
C ALA A 65 -1.85 -3.44 -1.14
N GLU A 66 -1.64 -4.67 -1.61
CA GLU A 66 -0.50 -5.00 -2.50
C GLU A 66 -0.61 -4.27 -3.85
N VAL A 67 -1.78 -4.25 -4.45
CA VAL A 67 -2.02 -3.53 -5.72
C VAL A 67 -1.77 -2.04 -5.54
N LEU A 68 -2.33 -1.42 -4.50
CA LEU A 68 -2.16 0.01 -4.20
C LEU A 68 -0.68 0.35 -3.93
N SER A 69 0.04 -0.51 -3.21
CA SER A 69 1.48 -0.36 -2.98
C SER A 69 2.28 -0.43 -4.28
N GLY A 70 1.92 -1.32 -5.19
CA GLY A 70 2.51 -1.42 -6.52
C GLY A 70 2.32 -0.14 -7.32
N CYS A 71 1.10 0.37 -7.40
CA CYS A 71 0.77 1.63 -8.08
C CYS A 71 1.56 2.82 -7.48
N ARG A 72 1.62 2.90 -6.14
CA ARG A 72 2.41 3.93 -5.45
C ARG A 72 3.89 3.83 -5.80
N ASN A 73 4.46 2.64 -5.82
CA ASN A 73 5.87 2.45 -6.14
C ASN A 73 6.16 2.86 -7.58
N ASP A 74 5.28 2.53 -8.51
CA ASP A 74 5.42 2.95 -9.91
C ASP A 74 5.40 4.48 -10.06
N ILE A 75 4.54 5.17 -9.31
CA ILE A 75 4.50 6.63 -9.28
C ILE A 75 5.78 7.21 -8.65
N VAL A 76 6.18 6.72 -7.48
CA VAL A 76 7.33 7.28 -6.74
C VAL A 76 8.66 7.05 -7.46
N HIS A 77 8.81 5.91 -8.13
CA HIS A 77 10.01 5.58 -8.88
C HIS A 77 9.98 6.01 -10.34
N ALA A 78 8.88 6.63 -10.79
CA ALA A 78 8.83 7.26 -12.09
C ALA A 78 9.76 8.48 -12.13
N LEU A 79 10.34 8.74 -13.30
CA LEU A 79 11.08 9.97 -13.52
C LEU A 79 10.07 11.10 -13.75
N TRP A 80 10.08 12.10 -12.87
CA TRP A 80 9.18 13.25 -12.96
C TRP A 80 9.92 14.46 -13.54
N TRP A 81 9.38 15.07 -14.57
CA TRP A 81 9.85 16.34 -15.09
C TRP A 81 8.70 17.26 -15.49
N LEU A 82 8.95 18.53 -15.40
CA LEU A 82 8.06 19.56 -15.91
C LEU A 82 8.43 19.84 -17.36
N ASP A 83 7.44 19.93 -18.24
CA ASP A 83 7.65 20.47 -19.57
C ASP A 83 7.97 21.97 -19.44
N PRO A 84 9.19 22.42 -19.81
CA PRO A 84 9.56 23.81 -19.68
C PRO A 84 8.79 24.74 -20.64
N MET A 85 8.15 24.19 -21.67
CA MET A 85 7.40 24.94 -22.69
C MET A 85 5.92 25.07 -22.35
N ASP A 86 5.38 24.24 -21.50
CA ASP A 86 4.00 24.27 -21.04
C ASP A 86 3.93 24.38 -19.50
N ARG A 87 3.76 25.61 -19.02
CA ARG A 87 3.64 25.90 -17.59
C ARG A 87 2.38 25.35 -16.94
N HIS A 88 1.42 24.87 -17.72
CA HIS A 88 0.14 24.31 -17.27
C HIS A 88 0.05 22.81 -17.53
N SER A 89 1.08 22.21 -18.14
CA SER A 89 1.12 20.78 -18.38
C SER A 89 1.22 20.04 -17.06
N PRO A 90 0.44 18.96 -16.88
CA PRO A 90 0.61 18.08 -15.74
C PRO A 90 2.04 17.52 -15.74
N VAL A 91 2.54 17.27 -14.56
CA VAL A 91 3.84 16.60 -14.36
C VAL A 91 3.80 15.27 -15.12
N SER A 92 4.70 15.11 -16.10
CA SER A 92 4.81 13.82 -16.79
C SER A 92 5.78 12.90 -16.05
N SER A 93 5.40 11.63 -15.89
CA SER A 93 6.23 10.61 -15.31
C SER A 93 6.75 9.66 -16.38
N ARG A 94 8.00 9.32 -16.33
CA ARG A 94 8.61 8.33 -17.22
C ARG A 94 9.35 7.28 -16.40
N ARG A 95 8.91 6.04 -16.48
CA ARG A 95 9.68 4.93 -15.93
C ARG A 95 10.71 4.50 -16.96
N ILE A 96 11.98 4.74 -16.67
CA ILE A 96 13.08 4.23 -17.49
C ILE A 96 13.32 2.78 -17.06
N LYS A 97 12.85 1.84 -17.84
CA LYS A 97 13.42 0.49 -17.84
C LYS A 97 14.60 0.51 -18.81
N SER A 98 15.79 0.65 -18.28
CA SER A 98 17.00 0.40 -19.06
C SER A 98 17.13 -1.11 -19.25
N ILE A 99 16.84 -1.57 -20.43
CA ILE A 99 17.30 -2.87 -20.91
C ILE A 99 18.30 -2.55 -22.02
N GLU A 100 19.60 -2.72 -21.70
CA GLU A 100 20.71 -2.72 -22.64
C GLU A 100 20.54 -1.81 -23.88
N GLY A 101 20.49 -0.50 -23.66
CA GLY A 101 20.61 0.49 -24.74
C GLY A 101 19.36 0.76 -25.59
N GLN A 102 18.18 0.24 -25.24
CA GLN A 102 16.93 0.58 -25.90
C GLN A 102 16.07 1.49 -25.01
N ASP A 103 15.85 2.72 -25.48
CA ASP A 103 14.79 3.61 -24.97
C ASP A 103 13.43 3.03 -25.38
N LEU A 104 12.78 2.30 -24.47
CA LEU A 104 11.42 1.87 -24.70
C LEU A 104 10.48 3.06 -24.45
N PRO A 105 9.53 3.33 -25.36
CA PRO A 105 8.49 4.34 -25.11
C PRO A 105 7.69 3.95 -23.87
N PRO A 106 7.17 4.91 -23.10
CA PRO A 106 6.34 4.62 -21.94
C PRO A 106 5.07 3.89 -22.40
N GLU A 107 4.92 2.64 -22.01
CA GLU A 107 3.72 1.84 -22.31
C GLU A 107 2.50 2.24 -21.48
N HIS A 108 2.67 3.10 -20.49
CA HIS A 108 1.62 3.53 -19.58
C HIS A 108 1.39 5.03 -19.67
N PRO A 109 0.10 5.45 -19.66
CA PRO A 109 -0.22 6.86 -19.57
C PRO A 109 0.42 7.48 -18.33
N THR A 110 0.91 8.70 -18.46
CA THR A 110 1.45 9.46 -17.33
C THR A 110 0.33 9.71 -16.32
N PRO A 111 0.46 9.31 -15.06
CA PRO A 111 -0.56 9.60 -14.06
C PRO A 111 -0.66 11.11 -13.85
N ASP A 112 -1.87 11.62 -13.85
CA ASP A 112 -2.15 13.02 -13.56
C ASP A 112 -2.41 13.26 -12.05
N ALA A 113 -2.72 14.50 -11.69
CA ALA A 113 -3.02 14.84 -10.31
C ALA A 113 -4.27 14.12 -9.77
N GLN A 114 -5.26 13.85 -10.64
CA GLN A 114 -6.48 13.14 -10.26
C GLN A 114 -6.19 11.65 -9.99
N ASP A 115 -5.33 11.03 -10.80
CA ASP A 115 -4.90 9.65 -10.59
C ASP A 115 -4.17 9.49 -9.26
N ILE A 116 -3.31 10.47 -8.91
CA ILE A 116 -2.57 10.47 -7.63
C ILE A 116 -3.52 10.68 -6.45
N GLU A 117 -4.51 11.56 -6.59
CA GLU A 117 -5.54 11.80 -5.57
C GLU A 117 -6.42 10.56 -5.38
N ALA A 118 -6.88 9.95 -6.46
CA ALA A 118 -7.68 8.72 -6.42
C ALA A 118 -6.91 7.59 -5.72
N LEU A 119 -5.63 7.41 -6.01
CA LEU A 119 -4.77 6.44 -5.34
C LEU A 119 -4.66 6.73 -3.84
N ALA A 120 -4.50 8.00 -3.46
CA ALA A 120 -4.42 8.40 -2.06
C ALA A 120 -5.72 8.09 -1.30
N VAL A 121 -6.87 8.35 -1.90
CA VAL A 121 -8.19 8.02 -1.35
C VAL A 121 -8.32 6.49 -1.17
N SER A 122 -8.03 5.71 -2.20
CA SER A 122 -8.09 4.24 -2.12
C SER A 122 -7.17 3.67 -1.04
N MET A 123 -5.99 4.25 -0.83
CA MET A 123 -5.10 3.85 0.28
C MET A 123 -5.71 4.14 1.64
N SER A 124 -6.42 5.27 1.80
CA SER A 124 -7.11 5.60 3.05
C SER A 124 -8.26 4.64 3.31
N GLU A 125 -9.08 4.38 2.30
CA GLU A 125 -10.20 3.44 2.39
C GLU A 125 -9.72 2.03 2.75
N CYS A 126 -8.67 1.54 2.11
CA CYS A 126 -8.07 0.24 2.42
C CYS A 126 -7.52 0.18 3.88
N ALA A 127 -6.96 1.28 4.40
CA ALA A 127 -6.57 1.36 5.80
C ALA A 127 -7.78 1.30 6.74
N ASP A 128 -8.87 1.98 6.41
CA ASP A 128 -10.11 1.96 7.18
C ASP A 128 -10.73 0.54 7.20
N ASP A 129 -10.68 -0.19 6.09
CA ASP A 129 -11.12 -1.59 6.01
C ASP A 129 -10.31 -2.51 6.95
N PHE A 130 -8.99 -2.29 7.09
CA PHE A 130 -8.19 -3.00 8.08
C PHE A 130 -8.62 -2.67 9.52
N TYR A 131 -8.94 -1.42 9.83
CA TYR A 131 -9.42 -1.04 11.16
C TYR A 131 -10.82 -1.60 11.45
N GLU A 132 -11.71 -1.64 10.48
CA GLU A 132 -13.02 -2.30 10.64
C GLU A 132 -12.88 -3.80 10.90
N LEU A 133 -11.98 -4.46 10.18
CA LEU A 133 -11.68 -5.87 10.41
C LEU A 133 -11.09 -6.09 11.79
N LEU A 134 -10.19 -5.20 12.23
CA LEU A 134 -9.58 -5.24 13.55
C LEU A 134 -10.63 -5.09 14.67
N ASP A 135 -11.55 -4.15 14.56
CA ASP A 135 -12.66 -3.97 15.50
C ASP A 135 -13.50 -5.24 15.64
N ARG A 136 -13.75 -5.93 14.52
CA ARG A 136 -14.49 -7.21 14.51
C ARG A 136 -13.68 -8.34 15.15
N TYR A 137 -12.38 -8.40 14.88
CA TYR A 137 -11.48 -9.38 15.48
C TYR A 137 -11.41 -9.22 17.00
N GLU A 138 -11.33 -7.99 17.51
CA GLU A 138 -11.30 -7.70 18.93
C GLU A 138 -12.68 -7.71 19.61
N GLY A 139 -13.75 -7.96 18.86
CA GLY A 139 -15.11 -8.03 19.39
C GLY A 139 -15.68 -6.68 19.84
N ARG A 140 -15.18 -5.57 19.26
CA ARG A 140 -15.65 -4.21 19.58
C ARG A 140 -16.93 -3.82 18.82
N ARG A 141 -17.36 -4.66 17.89
CA ARG A 141 -18.63 -4.53 17.15
C ARG A 141 -19.39 -5.84 17.08
#